data_00d5bd8935feb02c48674a1cdcb60d71
#
_entry.id   00d5bd8935feb02c48674a1cdcb60d71
#
_cell.length_a   1.000
_cell.length_b   1.000
_cell.length_c   1.000
_cell.angle_alpha   90.00
_cell.angle_beta   90.00
_cell.angle_gamma   90.00
#
_symmetry.space_group_name_H-M   'P 1'
#
loop_
_entity.id
_entity.type
_entity.pdbx_description
1 polymer ?
#
loop_
_entity_poly.entity_id
_entity_poly.type
_entity_poly.pdbx_seq_one_letter_code
_entity_poly.pdbx_strand_id
1 'polypeptide(L)'
;MEKNRILVIGSSNTDMTVRSATLPKPGETVLGGDFRMGPGGKGANQAVAARLLGGEVTFVCKLGRDMFGEGASKHYESCGLDTSKILWSDKPSGVALITVDSKAENSIVVASGANADMTVSDIDSVADIIKSSGILLLQLEIPMDAVVHAAEIAYNAGVQVVLNPAPAAALPAELLKCVSILIPNETEASAISGIDINNFETAAAAAERLKGMGVREVII
;
A
#
# COMPACT_ATOMS: atom_id res chain seq x y z
N MET A 1 -1.65 28.56 4.76
CA MET A 1 -2.78 27.63 4.94
C MET A 1 -2.20 26.36 5.52
N GLU A 2 -2.72 25.88 6.64
CA GLU A 2 -2.30 24.57 7.18
C GLU A 2 -2.63 23.50 6.16
N LYS A 3 -1.61 22.73 5.78
CA LYS A 3 -1.75 21.61 4.84
C LYS A 3 -2.30 20.40 5.62
N ASN A 4 -3.61 20.36 5.89
CA ASN A 4 -4.23 19.29 6.69
C ASN A 4 -4.72 18.10 5.84
N ARG A 5 -4.52 18.14 4.52
CA ARG A 5 -4.97 17.12 3.60
C ARG A 5 -3.99 15.94 3.56
N ILE A 6 -4.54 14.72 3.65
CA ILE A 6 -3.82 13.47 3.49
C ILE A 6 -4.02 13.00 2.05
N LEU A 7 -2.92 12.79 1.34
CA LEU A 7 -2.93 12.12 0.05
C LEU A 7 -2.43 10.69 0.22
N VAL A 8 -3.19 9.72 -0.25
CA VAL A 8 -2.77 8.33 -0.35
C VAL A 8 -2.57 7.99 -1.82
N ILE A 9 -1.39 7.52 -2.19
CA ILE A 9 -1.11 6.96 -3.52
C ILE A 9 -0.74 5.50 -3.32
N GLY A 10 -1.48 4.57 -3.94
CA GLY A 10 -1.20 3.16 -3.73
C GLY A 10 -2.19 2.23 -4.42
N SER A 11 -2.16 0.99 -3.99
CA SER A 11 -2.91 -0.12 -4.58
C SER A 11 -4.38 -0.15 -4.20
N SER A 12 -5.14 -0.78 -5.07
CA SER A 12 -6.52 -1.21 -4.85
C SER A 12 -6.68 -2.64 -5.36
N ASN A 13 -7.14 -3.55 -4.51
CA ASN A 13 -7.39 -4.94 -4.86
C ASN A 13 -8.83 -5.35 -4.53
N THR A 14 -9.30 -6.39 -5.18
CA THR A 14 -10.42 -7.19 -4.68
C THR A 14 -9.86 -8.43 -4.02
N ASP A 15 -10.09 -8.58 -2.72
CA ASP A 15 -9.67 -9.75 -1.96
C ASP A 15 -10.73 -10.85 -2.10
N MET A 16 -10.31 -12.00 -2.63
CA MET A 16 -11.13 -13.20 -2.80
C MET A 16 -10.66 -14.25 -1.80
N THR A 17 -11.40 -14.42 -0.72
CA THR A 17 -11.03 -15.30 0.38
C THR A 17 -11.89 -16.55 0.39
N VAL A 18 -11.25 -17.72 0.39
CA VAL A 18 -11.90 -19.01 0.63
C VAL A 18 -11.34 -19.64 1.92
N ARG A 19 -12.23 -20.20 2.74
CA ARG A 19 -11.85 -20.97 3.92
C ARG A 19 -11.85 -22.46 3.61
N SER A 20 -10.83 -23.16 4.08
CA SER A 20 -10.68 -24.62 3.94
C SER A 20 -10.22 -25.26 5.25
N ALA A 21 -10.29 -26.58 5.34
CA ALA A 21 -9.76 -27.29 6.51
C ALA A 21 -8.23 -27.23 6.59
N THR A 22 -7.57 -27.29 5.43
CA THR A 22 -6.11 -27.24 5.26
C THR A 22 -5.76 -26.46 4.00
N LEU A 23 -4.55 -25.89 3.92
CA LEU A 23 -4.03 -25.34 2.67
C LEU A 23 -3.72 -26.47 1.69
N PRO A 24 -4.11 -26.35 0.38
CA PRO A 24 -3.84 -27.37 -0.63
C PRO A 24 -2.33 -27.49 -0.88
N LYS A 25 -1.84 -28.73 -1.01
CA LYS A 25 -0.49 -29.02 -1.50
C LYS A 25 -0.45 -29.00 -3.03
N PRO A 26 0.73 -28.89 -3.66
CA PRO A 26 0.84 -29.00 -5.12
C PRO A 26 0.16 -30.25 -5.66
N GLY A 27 -0.76 -30.09 -6.61
CA GLY A 27 -1.56 -31.17 -7.21
C GLY A 27 -2.77 -31.63 -6.39
N GLU A 28 -3.02 -31.06 -5.20
CA GLU A 28 -4.15 -31.42 -4.36
C GLU A 28 -5.36 -30.50 -4.62
N THR A 29 -6.56 -31.10 -4.61
CA THR A 29 -7.82 -30.35 -4.58
C THR A 29 -8.46 -30.51 -3.22
N VAL A 30 -8.65 -29.37 -2.52
CA VAL A 30 -9.34 -29.32 -1.22
C VAL A 30 -10.70 -28.67 -1.43
N LEU A 31 -11.76 -29.31 -0.93
CA LEU A 31 -13.09 -28.68 -0.91
C LEU A 31 -13.12 -27.64 0.20
N GLY A 32 -13.32 -26.37 -0.20
CA GLY A 32 -13.46 -25.25 0.73
C GLY A 32 -14.90 -25.06 1.20
N GLY A 33 -15.05 -24.18 2.19
CA GLY A 33 -16.35 -23.75 2.72
C GLY A 33 -16.72 -22.36 2.24
N ASP A 34 -16.77 -21.40 3.16
CA ASP A 34 -17.18 -20.02 2.88
C ASP A 34 -16.27 -19.32 1.89
N PHE A 35 -16.89 -18.68 0.90
CA PHE A 35 -16.23 -17.75 -0.01
C PHE A 35 -16.69 -16.32 0.27
N ARG A 36 -15.75 -15.38 0.31
CA ARG A 36 -16.04 -13.95 0.48
C ARG A 36 -15.22 -13.12 -0.48
N MET A 37 -15.84 -12.07 -1.00
CA MET A 37 -15.15 -11.01 -1.71
C MET A 37 -15.26 -9.72 -0.90
N GLY A 38 -14.19 -8.94 -0.89
CA GLY A 38 -14.15 -7.66 -0.21
C GLY A 38 -13.12 -6.70 -0.81
N PRO A 39 -13.20 -5.42 -0.42
CA PRO A 39 -12.18 -4.45 -0.81
C PRO A 39 -10.87 -4.78 -0.09
N GLY A 40 -9.77 -4.63 -0.82
CA GLY A 40 -8.41 -4.84 -0.35
C GLY A 40 -7.41 -3.91 -1.04
N GLY A 41 -6.14 -4.22 -0.86
CA GLY A 41 -5.03 -3.37 -1.29
C GLY A 41 -4.59 -2.42 -0.17
N LYS A 42 -3.26 -2.35 0.05
CA LYS A 42 -2.68 -1.57 1.16
C LYS A 42 -3.01 -0.08 1.05
N GLY A 43 -2.95 0.47 -0.18
CA GLY A 43 -3.31 1.86 -0.45
C GLY A 43 -4.77 2.15 -0.10
N ALA A 44 -5.69 1.33 -0.59
CA ALA A 44 -7.12 1.46 -0.32
C ALA A 44 -7.44 1.35 1.18
N ASN A 45 -6.85 0.35 1.85
CA ASN A 45 -7.06 0.14 3.29
C ASN A 45 -6.61 1.35 4.11
N GLN A 46 -5.46 1.97 3.79
CA GLN A 46 -4.96 3.16 4.46
C GLN A 46 -5.83 4.39 4.17
N ALA A 47 -6.26 4.58 2.91
CA ALA A 47 -7.13 5.69 2.53
C ALA A 47 -8.48 5.64 3.25
N VAL A 48 -9.12 4.46 3.24
CA VAL A 48 -10.41 4.25 3.93
C VAL A 48 -10.25 4.42 5.44
N ALA A 49 -9.21 3.83 6.06
CA ALA A 49 -8.97 3.96 7.49
C ALA A 49 -8.76 5.43 7.91
N ALA A 50 -7.91 6.16 7.18
CA ALA A 50 -7.68 7.59 7.45
C ALA A 50 -8.96 8.42 7.30
N ARG A 51 -9.80 8.12 6.31
CA ARG A 51 -11.08 8.80 6.11
C ARG A 51 -12.07 8.52 7.23
N LEU A 52 -12.21 7.27 7.65
CA LEU A 52 -13.11 6.86 8.73
C LEU A 52 -12.69 7.46 10.10
N LEU A 53 -11.40 7.75 10.27
CA LEU A 53 -10.87 8.46 11.44
C LEU A 53 -11.07 9.99 11.35
N GLY A 54 -11.74 10.49 10.33
CA GLY A 54 -12.08 11.90 10.18
C GLY A 54 -11.08 12.73 9.38
N GLY A 55 -10.09 12.10 8.73
CA GLY A 55 -9.13 12.78 7.86
C GLY A 55 -9.77 13.34 6.59
N GLU A 56 -9.26 14.46 6.08
CA GLU A 56 -9.51 14.94 4.72
C GLU A 56 -8.58 14.19 3.76
N VAL A 57 -9.10 13.15 3.11
CA VAL A 57 -8.30 12.19 2.34
C VAL A 57 -8.62 12.27 0.86
N THR A 58 -7.59 12.42 0.04
CA THR A 58 -7.62 12.16 -1.40
C THR A 58 -6.93 10.84 -1.66
N PHE A 59 -7.56 9.96 -2.45
CA PHE A 59 -6.99 8.66 -2.81
C PHE A 59 -6.72 8.60 -4.31
N VAL A 60 -5.48 8.30 -4.66
CA VAL A 60 -5.01 8.06 -6.02
C VAL A 60 -4.62 6.59 -6.14
N CYS A 61 -5.34 5.87 -6.98
CA CYS A 61 -5.05 4.50 -7.36
C CYS A 61 -5.38 4.30 -8.84
N LYS A 62 -4.98 3.15 -9.39
CA LYS A 62 -5.31 2.79 -10.77
C LYS A 62 -6.18 1.55 -10.78
N LEU A 63 -7.38 1.65 -11.37
CA LEU A 63 -8.38 0.59 -11.45
C LEU A 63 -8.52 0.10 -12.89
N GLY A 64 -8.84 -1.18 -13.03
CA GLY A 64 -9.24 -1.72 -14.33
C GLY A 64 -10.66 -1.29 -14.71
N ARG A 65 -10.94 -1.23 -16.03
CA ARG A 65 -12.30 -0.98 -16.57
C ARG A 65 -13.10 -2.27 -16.53
N ASP A 66 -13.30 -2.82 -15.35
CA ASP A 66 -14.00 -4.08 -15.10
C ASP A 66 -14.94 -3.97 -13.89
N MET A 67 -15.69 -5.03 -13.63
CA MET A 67 -16.65 -5.07 -12.51
C MET A 67 -16.00 -4.85 -11.14
N PHE A 68 -14.72 -5.22 -10.97
CA PHE A 68 -13.99 -5.03 -9.71
C PHE A 68 -13.59 -3.57 -9.53
N GLY A 69 -13.08 -2.91 -10.58
CA GLY A 69 -12.73 -1.50 -10.55
C GLY A 69 -13.95 -0.61 -10.32
N GLU A 70 -15.07 -0.90 -11.01
CA GLU A 70 -16.34 -0.18 -10.79
C GLU A 70 -16.86 -0.38 -9.35
N GLY A 71 -16.78 -1.63 -8.84
CA GLY A 71 -17.17 -1.94 -7.47
C GLY A 71 -16.30 -1.24 -6.44
N ALA A 72 -14.99 -1.20 -6.65
CA ALA A 72 -14.04 -0.51 -5.79
C ALA A 72 -14.31 1.01 -5.76
N SER A 73 -14.50 1.65 -6.91
CA SER A 73 -14.82 3.09 -7.00
C SER A 73 -16.07 3.44 -6.20
N LYS A 74 -17.16 2.68 -6.38
CA LYS A 74 -18.41 2.87 -5.64
C LYS A 74 -18.23 2.65 -4.13
N HIS A 75 -17.40 1.67 -3.75
CA HIS A 75 -17.08 1.46 -2.33
C HIS A 75 -16.36 2.66 -1.72
N TYR A 76 -15.36 3.22 -2.40
CA TYR A 76 -14.63 4.40 -1.91
C TYR A 76 -15.53 5.63 -1.79
N GLU A 77 -16.42 5.87 -2.75
CA GLU A 77 -17.44 6.92 -2.66
C GLU A 77 -18.33 6.72 -1.43
N SER A 78 -18.77 5.48 -1.17
CA SER A 78 -19.60 5.17 0.01
C SER A 78 -18.87 5.39 1.34
N CYS A 79 -17.54 5.26 1.35
CA CYS A 79 -16.68 5.61 2.49
C CYS A 79 -16.40 7.12 2.60
N GLY A 80 -16.89 7.93 1.67
CA GLY A 80 -16.70 9.39 1.64
C GLY A 80 -15.31 9.82 1.16
N LEU A 81 -14.60 8.98 0.40
CA LEU A 81 -13.37 9.34 -0.29
C LEU A 81 -13.68 10.12 -1.57
N ASP A 82 -12.81 11.08 -1.90
CA ASP A 82 -12.83 11.74 -3.21
C ASP A 82 -12.26 10.78 -4.28
N THR A 83 -13.13 10.30 -5.17
CA THR A 83 -12.79 9.36 -6.25
C THR A 83 -12.43 10.06 -7.57
N SER A 84 -12.47 11.39 -7.61
CA SER A 84 -12.19 12.19 -8.84
C SER A 84 -10.76 12.02 -9.37
N LYS A 85 -9.86 11.45 -8.57
CA LYS A 85 -8.45 11.21 -8.87
C LYS A 85 -8.09 9.74 -9.07
N ILE A 86 -9.10 8.87 -9.15
CA ILE A 86 -8.90 7.49 -9.55
C ILE A 86 -8.53 7.46 -11.03
N LEU A 87 -7.44 6.74 -11.34
CA LEU A 87 -6.98 6.51 -12.69
C LEU A 87 -7.54 5.20 -13.22
N TRP A 88 -7.70 5.09 -14.53
CA TRP A 88 -8.26 3.91 -15.16
C TRP A 88 -7.27 3.29 -16.14
N SER A 89 -7.18 1.97 -16.11
CA SER A 89 -6.34 1.15 -16.98
C SER A 89 -7.18 0.22 -17.83
N ASP A 90 -6.66 -0.17 -18.99
CA ASP A 90 -7.20 -1.25 -19.82
C ASP A 90 -6.77 -2.64 -19.30
N LYS A 91 -5.84 -2.71 -18.34
CA LYS A 91 -5.52 -3.94 -17.61
C LYS A 91 -6.60 -4.25 -16.58
N PRO A 92 -6.80 -5.55 -16.24
CA PRO A 92 -7.73 -5.94 -15.17
C PRO A 92 -7.38 -5.27 -13.83
N SER A 93 -8.37 -5.05 -12.99
CA SER A 93 -8.16 -4.60 -11.61
C SER A 93 -7.29 -5.59 -10.82
N GLY A 94 -6.60 -5.10 -9.78
CA GLY A 94 -5.84 -5.95 -8.88
C GLY A 94 -6.73 -6.92 -8.10
N VAL A 95 -6.27 -8.16 -7.94
CA VAL A 95 -6.98 -9.22 -7.20
C VAL A 95 -6.01 -9.94 -6.29
N ALA A 96 -6.43 -10.21 -5.05
CA ALA A 96 -5.73 -11.13 -4.14
C ALA A 96 -6.56 -12.41 -3.95
N LEU A 97 -5.98 -13.56 -4.29
CA LEU A 97 -6.55 -14.87 -4.04
C LEU A 97 -6.02 -15.38 -2.70
N ILE A 98 -6.90 -15.54 -1.73
CA ILE A 98 -6.54 -15.82 -0.35
C ILE A 98 -7.20 -17.13 0.08
N THR A 99 -6.39 -18.11 0.47
CA THR A 99 -6.88 -19.32 1.15
C THR A 99 -6.52 -19.23 2.62
N VAL A 100 -7.48 -19.48 3.50
CA VAL A 100 -7.28 -19.49 4.96
C VAL A 100 -7.68 -20.83 5.51
N ASP A 101 -6.80 -21.48 6.25
CA ASP A 101 -7.09 -22.79 6.87
C ASP A 101 -7.72 -22.67 8.27
N SER A 102 -8.01 -23.84 8.88
CA SER A 102 -8.60 -23.93 10.21
C SER A 102 -7.69 -23.45 11.34
N LYS A 103 -6.40 -23.27 11.10
CA LYS A 103 -5.40 -22.74 12.05
C LYS A 103 -5.15 -21.25 11.86
N ALA A 104 -5.92 -20.60 10.95
CA ALA A 104 -5.72 -19.24 10.51
C ALA A 104 -4.39 -18.99 9.76
N GLU A 105 -3.73 -20.04 9.27
CA GLU A 105 -2.64 -19.91 8.31
C GLU A 105 -3.22 -19.50 6.96
N ASN A 106 -2.51 -18.65 6.21
CA ASN A 106 -2.96 -18.20 4.92
C ASN A 106 -1.95 -18.44 3.80
N SER A 107 -2.47 -18.56 2.60
CA SER A 107 -1.69 -18.53 1.36
C SER A 107 -2.32 -17.49 0.44
N ILE A 108 -1.51 -16.54 -0.03
CA ILE A 108 -1.98 -15.39 -0.80
C ILE A 108 -1.21 -15.32 -2.12
N VAL A 109 -1.96 -15.20 -3.21
CA VAL A 109 -1.42 -14.89 -4.54
C VAL A 109 -2.05 -13.59 -5.02
N VAL A 110 -1.23 -12.60 -5.36
CA VAL A 110 -1.69 -11.30 -5.85
C VAL A 110 -1.45 -11.19 -7.34
N ALA A 111 -2.52 -10.92 -8.09
CA ALA A 111 -2.45 -10.46 -9.47
C ALA A 111 -2.54 -8.93 -9.44
N SER A 112 -1.43 -8.23 -9.62
CA SER A 112 -1.34 -6.77 -9.45
C SER A 112 -2.21 -5.99 -10.45
N GLY A 113 -2.40 -6.50 -11.68
CA GLY A 113 -3.27 -5.90 -12.68
C GLY A 113 -2.97 -4.40 -12.90
N ALA A 114 -4.00 -3.58 -12.77
CA ALA A 114 -3.92 -2.12 -12.93
C ALA A 114 -2.98 -1.44 -11.93
N ASN A 115 -2.76 -2.02 -10.74
CA ASN A 115 -1.77 -1.48 -9.79
C ASN A 115 -0.36 -1.46 -10.40
N ALA A 116 0.03 -2.52 -11.12
CA ALA A 116 1.32 -2.60 -11.80
C ALA A 116 1.41 -1.73 -13.07
N ASP A 117 0.32 -1.07 -13.45
CA ASP A 117 0.24 -0.16 -14.59
C ASP A 117 0.36 1.32 -14.19
N MET A 118 0.56 1.60 -12.90
CA MET A 118 0.85 2.96 -12.42
C MET A 118 2.21 3.40 -12.96
N THR A 119 2.26 4.58 -13.58
CA THR A 119 3.46 5.10 -14.23
C THR A 119 3.93 6.41 -13.61
N VAL A 120 5.16 6.80 -13.87
CA VAL A 120 5.69 8.14 -13.54
C VAL A 120 4.82 9.24 -14.13
N SER A 121 4.31 9.08 -15.36
CA SER A 121 3.41 10.05 -16.00
C SER A 121 2.06 10.16 -15.28
N ASP A 122 1.55 9.06 -14.70
CA ASP A 122 0.35 9.11 -13.85
C ASP A 122 0.60 9.95 -12.59
N ILE A 123 1.79 9.81 -11.99
CA ILE A 123 2.20 10.60 -10.82
C ILE A 123 2.35 12.08 -11.20
N ASP A 124 2.93 12.40 -12.35
CA ASP A 124 3.01 13.78 -12.85
C ASP A 124 1.64 14.42 -13.01
N SER A 125 0.63 13.66 -13.44
CA SER A 125 -0.74 14.14 -13.60
C SER A 125 -1.40 14.61 -12.29
N VAL A 126 -0.90 14.14 -11.14
CA VAL A 126 -1.37 14.48 -9.79
C VAL A 126 -0.34 15.28 -8.98
N ALA A 127 0.75 15.75 -9.60
CA ALA A 127 1.84 16.44 -8.92
C ALA A 127 1.38 17.67 -8.10
N ASP A 128 0.41 18.43 -8.58
CA ASP A 128 -0.09 19.60 -7.88
C ASP A 128 -0.85 19.23 -6.60
N ILE A 129 -1.52 18.06 -6.59
CA ILE A 129 -2.19 17.53 -5.40
C ILE A 129 -1.13 17.08 -4.39
N ILE A 130 -0.07 16.39 -4.86
CA ILE A 130 1.05 16.01 -4.00
C ILE A 130 1.61 17.26 -3.31
N LYS A 131 1.98 18.29 -4.07
CA LYS A 131 2.59 19.53 -3.56
C LYS A 131 1.69 20.30 -2.57
N SER A 132 0.37 20.20 -2.73
CA SER A 132 -0.61 20.91 -1.87
C SER A 132 -1.05 20.11 -0.65
N SER A 133 -0.65 18.85 -0.52
CA SER A 133 -0.98 17.99 0.62
C SER A 133 -0.09 18.27 1.83
N GLY A 134 -0.52 17.90 3.02
CA GLY A 134 0.28 17.93 4.23
C GLY A 134 1.09 16.65 4.42
N ILE A 135 0.46 15.53 4.06
CA ILE A 135 1.01 14.18 4.21
C ILE A 135 0.78 13.41 2.92
N LEU A 136 1.81 12.67 2.48
CA LEU A 136 1.72 11.66 1.43
C LEU A 136 1.94 10.28 2.06
N LEU A 137 0.95 9.37 1.95
CA LEU A 137 1.05 7.97 2.37
C LEU A 137 1.36 7.09 1.16
N LEU A 138 2.36 6.23 1.27
CA LEU A 138 2.83 5.31 0.23
C LEU A 138 3.00 3.89 0.76
N GLN A 139 2.89 2.90 -0.12
CA GLN A 139 3.19 1.48 0.11
C GLN A 139 3.92 0.94 -1.12
N LEU A 140 4.19 -0.39 -1.18
CA LEU A 140 4.98 -0.98 -2.25
C LEU A 140 4.21 -1.97 -3.15
N GLU A 141 2.89 -1.80 -3.26
CA GLU A 141 2.05 -2.61 -4.17
C GLU A 141 1.80 -1.93 -5.54
N ILE A 142 2.49 -0.84 -5.82
CA ILE A 142 2.58 -0.18 -7.13
C ILE A 142 4.05 -0.13 -7.57
N PRO A 143 4.38 0.17 -8.84
CA PRO A 143 5.76 0.21 -9.32
C PRO A 143 6.66 1.13 -8.49
N MET A 144 7.86 0.67 -8.21
CA MET A 144 8.83 1.38 -7.37
C MET A 144 9.23 2.74 -7.93
N ASP A 145 9.34 2.86 -9.25
CA ASP A 145 9.63 4.13 -9.92
C ASP A 145 8.55 5.19 -9.70
N ALA A 146 7.27 4.77 -9.69
CA ALA A 146 6.16 5.65 -9.36
C ALA A 146 6.19 6.06 -7.87
N VAL A 147 6.53 5.13 -6.96
CA VAL A 147 6.69 5.42 -5.52
C VAL A 147 7.82 6.42 -5.29
N VAL A 148 8.99 6.19 -5.88
CA VAL A 148 10.16 7.08 -5.77
C VAL A 148 9.79 8.46 -6.28
N HIS A 149 9.22 8.56 -7.48
CA HIS A 149 8.87 9.84 -8.09
C HIS A 149 7.86 10.64 -7.28
N ALA A 150 6.83 9.97 -6.74
CA ALA A 150 5.85 10.61 -5.86
C ALA A 150 6.50 11.14 -4.56
N ALA A 151 7.40 10.35 -3.96
CA ALA A 151 8.14 10.73 -2.77
C ALA A 151 9.06 11.92 -3.02
N GLU A 152 9.76 11.98 -4.16
CA GLU A 152 10.62 13.10 -4.55
C GLU A 152 9.83 14.40 -4.75
N ILE A 153 8.67 14.34 -5.44
CA ILE A 153 7.80 15.51 -5.60
C ILE A 153 7.35 16.04 -4.23
N ALA A 154 6.92 15.13 -3.35
CA ALA A 154 6.47 15.49 -1.99
C ALA A 154 7.60 16.11 -1.17
N TYR A 155 8.77 15.47 -1.14
CA TYR A 155 9.94 15.92 -0.40
C TYR A 155 10.38 17.31 -0.85
N ASN A 156 10.49 17.54 -2.16
CA ASN A 156 10.88 18.84 -2.74
C ASN A 156 9.85 19.96 -2.45
N ALA A 157 8.59 19.59 -2.20
CA ALA A 157 7.52 20.51 -1.83
C ALA A 157 7.35 20.71 -0.31
N GLY A 158 8.18 20.03 0.51
CA GLY A 158 8.09 20.05 1.98
C GLY A 158 6.86 19.32 2.53
N VAL A 159 6.33 18.35 1.79
CA VAL A 159 5.24 17.46 2.20
C VAL A 159 5.83 16.30 2.99
N GLN A 160 5.18 15.92 4.09
CA GLN A 160 5.62 14.80 4.92
C GLN A 160 5.32 13.47 4.20
N VAL A 161 6.36 12.68 3.92
CA VAL A 161 6.23 11.36 3.30
C VAL A 161 6.20 10.28 4.37
N VAL A 162 5.13 9.49 4.39
CA VAL A 162 4.97 8.32 5.25
C VAL A 162 4.96 7.09 4.36
N LEU A 163 5.88 6.17 4.58
CA LEU A 163 6.01 4.93 3.81
C LEU A 163 5.77 3.71 4.70
N ASN A 164 4.79 2.90 4.34
CA ASN A 164 4.70 1.52 4.80
C ASN A 164 5.39 0.62 3.76
N PRO A 165 6.57 0.04 4.04
CA PRO A 165 7.38 -0.68 3.05
C PRO A 165 6.88 -2.12 2.84
N ALA A 166 5.62 -2.26 2.55
CA ALA A 166 4.90 -3.53 2.39
C ALA A 166 4.34 -3.69 0.96
N PRO A 167 4.55 -4.86 0.31
CA PRO A 167 5.36 -5.99 0.75
C PRO A 167 6.85 -5.66 0.81
N ALA A 168 7.60 -6.42 1.62
CA ALA A 168 9.03 -6.21 1.79
C ALA A 168 9.79 -6.20 0.45
N ALA A 169 10.56 -5.15 0.21
CA ALA A 169 11.38 -4.99 -0.97
C ALA A 169 12.66 -4.21 -0.63
N ALA A 170 13.66 -4.30 -1.49
CA ALA A 170 14.84 -3.44 -1.41
C ALA A 170 14.43 -1.98 -1.69
N LEU A 171 14.78 -1.07 -0.80
CA LEU A 171 14.43 0.35 -0.94
C LEU A 171 15.62 1.12 -1.53
N PRO A 172 15.43 1.85 -2.62
CA PRO A 172 16.44 2.75 -3.17
C PRO A 172 16.83 3.84 -2.16
N ALA A 173 18.11 4.21 -2.14
CA ALA A 173 18.62 5.23 -1.21
C ALA A 173 17.97 6.61 -1.44
N GLU A 174 17.60 6.93 -2.68
CA GLU A 174 16.86 8.13 -3.05
C GLU A 174 15.47 8.16 -2.42
N LEU A 175 14.77 7.02 -2.34
CA LEU A 175 13.49 6.93 -1.66
C LEU A 175 13.63 7.16 -0.16
N LEU A 176 14.59 6.47 0.48
CA LEU A 176 14.79 6.56 1.93
C LEU A 176 15.06 7.99 2.40
N LYS A 177 15.78 8.78 1.62
CA LYS A 177 16.06 10.20 1.90
C LYS A 177 14.81 11.08 1.88
N CYS A 178 13.79 10.69 1.11
CA CYS A 178 12.52 11.41 1.01
C CYS A 178 11.55 11.05 2.14
N VAL A 179 11.76 9.89 2.81
CA VAL A 179 10.82 9.36 3.80
C VAL A 179 10.97 10.08 5.14
N SER A 180 9.89 10.71 5.58
CA SER A 180 9.80 11.32 6.92
C SER A 180 9.54 10.28 8.00
N ILE A 181 8.61 9.36 7.75
CA ILE A 181 8.25 8.29 8.69
C ILE A 181 8.18 6.98 7.92
N LEU A 182 8.94 5.98 8.36
CA LEU A 182 8.89 4.62 7.85
C LEU A 182 8.16 3.73 8.85
N ILE A 183 7.18 2.95 8.37
CA ILE A 183 6.33 2.11 9.25
C ILE A 183 6.40 0.66 8.75
N PRO A 184 7.50 -0.07 8.99
CA PRO A 184 7.62 -1.48 8.69
C PRO A 184 7.06 -2.33 9.83
N ASN A 185 6.63 -3.56 9.55
CA ASN A 185 6.55 -4.61 10.55
C ASN A 185 7.95 -5.20 10.84
N GLU A 186 8.06 -6.13 11.81
CA GLU A 186 9.34 -6.73 12.21
C GLU A 186 10.04 -7.43 11.04
N THR A 187 9.30 -8.14 10.20
CA THR A 187 9.83 -8.85 9.03
C THR A 187 10.35 -7.88 7.98
N GLU A 188 9.62 -6.83 7.68
CA GLU A 188 10.00 -5.79 6.73
C GLU A 188 11.22 -5.01 7.24
N ALA A 189 11.21 -4.63 8.53
CA ALA A 189 12.33 -3.95 9.15
C ALA A 189 13.59 -4.81 9.18
N SER A 190 13.46 -6.12 9.46
CA SER A 190 14.58 -7.06 9.41
C SER A 190 15.16 -7.16 7.99
N ALA A 191 14.29 -7.27 6.98
CA ALA A 191 14.72 -7.39 5.58
C ALA A 191 15.44 -6.12 5.09
N ILE A 192 14.98 -4.93 5.49
CA ILE A 192 15.55 -3.66 5.03
C ILE A 192 16.82 -3.31 5.83
N SER A 193 16.81 -3.51 7.15
CA SER A 193 17.94 -3.17 8.01
C SER A 193 19.07 -4.20 8.00
N GLY A 194 18.76 -5.46 7.65
CA GLY A 194 19.68 -6.59 7.78
C GLY A 194 19.90 -7.03 9.23
N ILE A 195 19.01 -6.66 10.15
CA ILE A 195 19.06 -7.04 11.57
C ILE A 195 17.83 -7.88 11.88
N ASP A 196 18.02 -9.14 12.33
CA ASP A 196 16.92 -10.00 12.74
C ASP A 196 16.25 -9.45 14.00
N ILE A 197 14.95 -9.17 13.88
CA ILE A 197 14.16 -8.62 14.99
C ILE A 197 13.44 -9.77 15.71
N ASN A 198 13.80 -9.97 16.99
CA ASN A 198 13.21 -11.00 17.84
C ASN A 198 12.88 -10.49 19.25
N ASN A 199 13.21 -9.25 19.56
CA ASN A 199 12.90 -8.57 20.81
C ASN A 199 12.98 -7.05 20.62
N PHE A 200 12.64 -6.31 21.68
CA PHE A 200 12.65 -4.85 21.66
C PHE A 200 14.04 -4.24 21.38
N GLU A 201 15.12 -4.85 21.89
CA GLU A 201 16.48 -4.34 21.72
C GLU A 201 16.92 -4.43 20.25
N THR A 202 16.64 -5.56 19.58
CA THR A 202 16.92 -5.74 18.15
C THR A 202 16.04 -4.88 17.27
N ALA A 203 14.77 -4.62 17.67
CA ALA A 203 13.90 -3.67 16.98
C ALA A 203 14.45 -2.24 17.07
N ALA A 204 14.91 -1.81 18.25
CA ALA A 204 15.54 -0.50 18.42
C ALA A 204 16.82 -0.37 17.58
N ALA A 205 17.67 -1.41 17.53
CA ALA A 205 18.87 -1.41 16.70
C ALA A 205 18.53 -1.32 15.20
N ALA A 206 17.49 -2.04 14.74
CA ALA A 206 17.00 -1.96 13.36
C ALA A 206 16.48 -0.55 13.04
N ALA A 207 15.72 0.06 13.94
CA ALA A 207 15.21 1.43 13.78
C ALA A 207 16.36 2.44 13.65
N GLU A 208 17.39 2.37 14.50
CA GLU A 208 18.55 3.26 14.41
C GLU A 208 19.33 3.05 13.10
N ARG A 209 19.46 1.81 12.64
CA ARG A 209 20.09 1.54 11.35
C ARG A 209 19.29 2.14 10.19
N LEU A 210 17.96 2.00 10.20
CA LEU A 210 17.07 2.59 9.17
C LEU A 210 17.16 4.12 9.16
N LYS A 211 17.24 4.76 10.34
CA LYS A 211 17.50 6.20 10.46
C LYS A 211 18.87 6.59 9.87
N GLY A 212 19.89 5.77 10.11
CA GLY A 212 21.20 5.95 9.50
C GLY A 212 21.23 5.82 7.97
N MET A 213 20.20 5.19 7.37
CA MET A 213 20.02 5.10 5.92
C MET A 213 19.31 6.33 5.31
N GLY A 214 18.87 7.28 6.13
CA GLY A 214 18.30 8.56 5.67
C GLY A 214 16.87 8.81 6.10
N VAL A 215 16.19 7.84 6.71
CA VAL A 215 14.83 8.00 7.25
C VAL A 215 14.85 8.85 8.52
N ARG A 216 13.91 9.80 8.67
CA ARG A 216 13.88 10.68 9.84
C ARG A 216 13.31 10.00 11.09
N GLU A 217 12.19 9.29 10.95
CA GLU A 217 11.51 8.58 12.03
C GLU A 217 11.13 7.16 11.60
N VAL A 218 11.19 6.21 12.52
CA VAL A 218 10.84 4.79 12.26
C VAL A 218 9.90 4.31 13.36
N ILE A 219 8.84 3.62 12.95
CA ILE A 219 7.86 2.95 13.83
C ILE A 219 7.82 1.48 13.40
N ILE A 220 8.26 0.55 14.27
CA ILE A 220 8.24 -0.89 14.02
C ILE A 220 7.16 -1.53 14.89
#